data_becc8df0052db6946f17210b31b149ea
#
_entry.id   becc8df0052db6946f17210b31b149ea
#
_cell.length_a   1.000
_cell.length_b   1.000
_cell.length_c   1.000
_cell.angle_alpha   90.00
_cell.angle_beta   90.00
_cell.angle_gamma   90.00
#
_symmetry.space_group_name_H-M   'P 1'
#
loop_
_entity.id
_entity.type
_entity.pdbx_description
1 polymer ?
#
loop_
_entity_poly.entity_id
_entity_poly.type
_entity_poly.pdbx_seq_one_letter_code
_entity_poly.pdbx_strand_id
1 'polypeptide(L)'
;MRNWMRLRSRPLPEAMPHSSPTHLVLIPSYNPGPQVLETVRAARAQWTPVWVVVDGSTDGTAQSLQALAAADAGLRVIVLPQNRGKGAAVLAGISEAAAAGYTHALTMDSDGQHPAELIPAFMATSQAEPGAMVLGKPVFGPEAPALRVKGRKVSNGWANLETLWMGVGDSLYGFRVYPIAPLMRIMRRNRFMRRFDFDPEAVVRLCWAGVRPLNLDAPVRYLSAEEGGVSHFKYLRDNALLTWMHTRLFIGFVLRLPLLLWRRLLKSTP
;
A
#
# COMPACT_ATOMS: atom_id res chain seq x y z
N MET A 1 39.30 47.62 -9.21
CA MET A 1 39.02 46.20 -9.59
C MET A 1 38.58 45.47 -8.36
N ARG A 2 37.27 45.19 -8.16
CA ARG A 2 36.73 44.48 -7.00
C ARG A 2 36.42 43.05 -7.43
N ASN A 3 37.17 42.10 -6.84
CA ASN A 3 37.09 40.68 -7.06
C ASN A 3 35.85 40.14 -6.31
N TRP A 4 34.76 39.81 -7.01
CA TRP A 4 33.62 39.12 -6.44
C TRP A 4 33.92 37.63 -6.48
N MET A 5 34.45 37.05 -5.37
CA MET A 5 34.49 35.64 -5.12
C MET A 5 33.07 35.09 -5.15
N ARG A 6 32.77 34.24 -6.12
CA ARG A 6 31.55 33.40 -6.14
C ARG A 6 31.63 32.45 -4.95
N LEU A 7 30.84 32.70 -3.93
CA LEU A 7 30.50 31.72 -2.92
C LEU A 7 29.71 30.61 -3.61
N ARG A 8 30.36 29.47 -3.90
CA ARG A 8 29.69 28.23 -4.26
C ARG A 8 28.86 27.85 -3.05
N SER A 9 27.54 27.95 -3.16
CA SER A 9 26.61 27.38 -2.18
C SER A 9 26.94 25.91 -2.05
N ARG A 10 27.42 25.48 -0.88
CA ARG A 10 27.47 24.06 -0.52
C ARG A 10 26.04 23.50 -0.62
N PRO A 11 25.81 22.36 -1.30
CA PRO A 11 24.53 21.69 -1.19
C PRO A 11 24.26 21.41 0.29
N LEU A 12 23.06 21.72 0.74
CA LEU A 12 22.61 21.36 2.08
C LEU A 12 22.76 19.83 2.21
N PRO A 13 23.22 19.30 3.37
CA PRO A 13 23.29 17.87 3.57
C PRO A 13 21.90 17.29 3.32
N GLU A 14 21.81 16.27 2.44
CA GLU A 14 20.59 15.50 2.24
C GLU A 14 20.10 15.02 3.61
N ALA A 15 18.87 15.35 3.97
CA ALA A 15 18.29 14.90 5.21
C ALA A 15 18.31 13.38 5.22
N MET A 16 18.91 12.77 6.27
CA MET A 16 18.95 11.33 6.42
C MET A 16 17.53 10.78 6.41
N PRO A 17 17.25 9.70 5.67
CA PRO A 17 15.91 9.12 5.64
C PRO A 17 15.48 8.69 7.05
N HIS A 18 14.20 8.89 7.35
CA HIS A 18 13.65 8.39 8.61
C HIS A 18 13.82 6.88 8.71
N SER A 19 14.09 6.36 9.90
CA SER A 19 14.27 4.93 10.15
C SER A 19 13.41 4.44 11.30
N SER A 20 13.06 3.15 11.28
CA SER A 20 12.31 2.52 12.38
C SER A 20 12.67 1.05 12.51
N PRO A 21 12.82 0.54 13.74
CA PRO A 21 13.00 -0.89 13.97
C PRO A 21 11.70 -1.69 13.85
N THR A 22 10.55 -1.03 13.78
CA THR A 22 9.22 -1.66 13.80
C THR A 22 8.41 -1.46 12.52
N HIS A 23 8.75 -0.45 11.71
CA HIS A 23 8.01 -0.08 10.51
C HIS A 23 8.91 -0.15 9.28
N LEU A 24 8.41 -0.74 8.20
CA LEU A 24 9.09 -0.80 6.90
C LEU A 24 8.17 -0.36 5.77
N VAL A 25 8.75 0.05 4.65
CA VAL A 25 8.02 0.21 3.38
C VAL A 25 8.11 -1.11 2.61
N LEU A 26 6.99 -1.56 2.04
CA LEU A 26 6.88 -2.78 1.25
C LEU A 26 6.30 -2.47 -0.12
N ILE A 27 7.07 -2.77 -1.17
CA ILE A 27 6.71 -2.50 -2.57
C ILE A 27 6.53 -3.83 -3.31
N PRO A 28 5.29 -4.32 -3.51
CA PRO A 28 5.04 -5.44 -4.42
C PRO A 28 5.22 -4.99 -5.86
N SER A 29 5.89 -5.79 -6.68
CA SER A 29 6.29 -5.40 -8.03
C SER A 29 6.15 -6.56 -9.01
N TYR A 30 5.51 -6.31 -10.17
CA TYR A 30 5.40 -7.27 -11.28
C TYR A 30 5.47 -6.55 -12.61
N ASN A 31 6.53 -6.81 -13.38
CA ASN A 31 6.78 -6.21 -14.70
C ASN A 31 6.51 -4.69 -14.75
N PRO A 32 7.05 -3.89 -13.82
CA PRO A 32 6.79 -2.45 -13.74
C PRO A 32 7.63 -1.65 -14.74
N GLY A 33 8.58 -2.28 -15.43
CA GLY A 33 9.56 -1.59 -16.23
C GLY A 33 10.53 -0.73 -15.40
N PRO A 34 11.23 0.25 -16.00
CA PRO A 34 12.24 1.06 -15.32
C PRO A 34 11.69 1.96 -14.21
N GLN A 35 10.39 2.26 -14.23
CA GLN A 35 9.72 3.14 -13.26
C GLN A 35 9.89 2.70 -11.80
N VAL A 36 10.03 1.39 -11.57
CA VAL A 36 10.24 0.88 -10.21
C VAL A 36 11.51 1.40 -9.56
N LEU A 37 12.57 1.64 -10.31
CA LEU A 37 13.83 2.16 -9.76
C LEU A 37 13.63 3.59 -9.20
N GLU A 38 12.86 4.42 -9.90
CA GLU A 38 12.49 5.75 -9.45
C GLU A 38 11.62 5.68 -8.19
N THR A 39 10.61 4.80 -8.21
CA THR A 39 9.72 4.57 -7.06
C THR A 39 10.52 4.14 -5.82
N VAL A 40 11.45 3.19 -5.98
CA VAL A 40 12.29 2.71 -4.88
C VAL A 40 13.24 3.78 -4.36
N ARG A 41 13.89 4.55 -5.25
CA ARG A 41 14.75 5.67 -4.85
C ARG A 41 13.95 6.73 -4.08
N ALA A 42 12.76 7.09 -4.58
CA ALA A 42 11.89 8.04 -3.90
C ALA A 42 11.48 7.55 -2.49
N ALA A 43 11.12 6.28 -2.35
CA ALA A 43 10.80 5.68 -1.05
C ALA A 43 12.02 5.64 -0.13
N ARG A 44 13.22 5.27 -0.65
CA ARG A 44 14.48 5.23 0.10
C ARG A 44 14.93 6.59 0.58
N ALA A 45 14.67 7.64 -0.17
CA ALA A 45 14.93 9.02 0.25
C ALA A 45 14.10 9.43 1.48
N GLN A 46 12.96 8.79 1.71
CA GLN A 46 12.04 9.12 2.80
C GLN A 46 12.15 8.18 4.00
N TRP A 47 12.46 6.89 3.76
CA TRP A 47 12.38 5.86 4.80
C TRP A 47 13.41 4.73 4.68
N THR A 48 13.76 4.17 5.85
CA THR A 48 14.58 2.98 6.02
C THR A 48 13.93 2.03 7.04
N PRO A 49 13.76 0.73 6.74
CA PRO A 49 14.11 0.06 5.48
C PRO A 49 12.99 0.10 4.44
N VAL A 50 13.36 -0.14 3.17
CA VAL A 50 12.44 -0.40 2.05
C VAL A 50 12.68 -1.83 1.54
N TRP A 51 11.61 -2.61 1.44
CA TRP A 51 11.64 -3.96 0.89
C TRP A 51 10.82 -4.03 -0.39
N VAL A 52 11.38 -4.65 -1.42
CA VAL A 52 10.71 -4.87 -2.69
C VAL A 52 10.47 -6.35 -2.87
N VAL A 53 9.22 -6.74 -3.19
CA VAL A 53 8.88 -8.13 -3.53
C VAL A 53 8.60 -8.21 -5.02
N VAL A 54 9.53 -8.79 -5.76
CA VAL A 54 9.42 -9.03 -7.20
C VAL A 54 8.62 -10.31 -7.41
N ASP A 55 7.38 -10.18 -7.91
CA ASP A 55 6.42 -11.29 -8.06
C ASP A 55 6.57 -11.98 -9.43
N GLY A 56 7.72 -12.62 -9.66
CA GLY A 56 7.98 -13.37 -10.90
C GLY A 56 8.07 -12.48 -12.14
N SER A 57 8.66 -11.30 -12.03
CA SER A 57 8.91 -10.41 -13.18
C SER A 57 9.85 -11.03 -14.20
N THR A 58 9.59 -10.76 -15.49
CA THR A 58 10.35 -11.27 -16.63
C THR A 58 11.00 -10.16 -17.47
N ASP A 59 10.88 -8.91 -17.03
CA ASP A 59 11.31 -7.68 -17.72
C ASP A 59 12.71 -7.18 -17.31
N GLY A 60 13.49 -8.00 -16.59
CA GLY A 60 14.80 -7.59 -16.08
C GLY A 60 14.78 -6.77 -14.78
N THR A 61 13.60 -6.50 -14.25
CA THR A 61 13.41 -5.70 -13.03
C THR A 61 14.13 -6.32 -11.82
N ALA A 62 14.10 -7.65 -11.69
CA ALA A 62 14.71 -8.33 -10.55
C ALA A 62 16.22 -8.05 -10.47
N GLN A 63 16.94 -8.17 -11.60
CA GLN A 63 18.38 -7.93 -11.68
C GLN A 63 18.73 -6.48 -11.36
N SER A 64 17.97 -5.53 -11.92
CA SER A 64 18.17 -4.10 -11.71
C SER A 64 17.98 -3.72 -10.23
N LEU A 65 16.96 -4.26 -9.57
CA LEU A 65 16.71 -4.03 -8.15
C LEU A 65 17.74 -4.70 -7.26
N GLN A 66 18.20 -5.91 -7.59
CA GLN A 66 19.25 -6.58 -6.85
C GLN A 66 20.59 -5.83 -6.93
N ALA A 67 20.93 -5.28 -8.10
CA ALA A 67 22.11 -4.42 -8.27
C ALA A 67 22.00 -3.15 -7.40
N LEU A 68 20.81 -2.53 -7.33
CA LEU A 68 20.57 -1.37 -6.47
C LEU A 68 20.70 -1.76 -4.98
N ALA A 69 20.16 -2.89 -4.56
CA ALA A 69 20.24 -3.37 -3.18
C ALA A 69 21.67 -3.75 -2.75
N ALA A 70 22.51 -4.19 -3.67
CA ALA A 70 23.92 -4.47 -3.37
C ALA A 70 24.70 -3.21 -2.93
N ALA A 71 24.26 -2.02 -3.36
CA ALA A 71 24.86 -0.73 -3.02
C ALA A 71 24.13 0.01 -1.88
N ASP A 72 22.97 -0.50 -1.41
CA ASP A 72 22.14 0.16 -0.42
C ASP A 72 21.64 -0.83 0.66
N ALA A 73 22.31 -0.82 1.83
CA ALA A 73 21.98 -1.70 2.96
C ALA A 73 20.54 -1.50 3.52
N GLY A 74 19.90 -0.38 3.22
CA GLY A 74 18.52 -0.12 3.63
C GLY A 74 17.48 -0.64 2.64
N LEU A 75 17.91 -1.21 1.49
CA LEU A 75 17.05 -1.82 0.49
C LEU A 75 17.19 -3.33 0.51
N ARG A 76 16.06 -4.04 0.60
CA ARG A 76 16.02 -5.51 0.45
C ARG A 76 15.13 -5.91 -0.71
N VAL A 77 15.57 -6.88 -1.50
CA VAL A 77 14.82 -7.42 -2.64
C VAL A 77 14.54 -8.90 -2.41
N ILE A 78 13.26 -9.26 -2.46
CA ILE A 78 12.75 -10.63 -2.37
C ILE A 78 12.23 -11.00 -3.76
N VAL A 79 12.76 -12.06 -4.35
CA VAL A 79 12.33 -12.52 -5.69
C VAL A 79 11.53 -13.80 -5.57
N LEU A 80 10.29 -13.75 -6.03
CA LEU A 80 9.42 -14.93 -6.13
C LEU A 80 9.60 -15.59 -7.50
N PRO A 81 9.54 -16.93 -7.58
CA PRO A 81 9.85 -17.65 -8.83
C PRO A 81 8.77 -17.48 -9.92
N GLN A 82 7.57 -17.09 -9.56
CA GLN A 82 6.44 -16.94 -10.49
C GLN A 82 5.42 -15.93 -9.98
N ASN A 83 4.67 -15.30 -10.90
CA ASN A 83 3.60 -14.37 -10.54
C ASN A 83 2.45 -15.08 -9.82
N ARG A 84 2.18 -14.62 -8.61
CA ARG A 84 1.07 -15.06 -7.75
C ARG A 84 0.07 -13.96 -7.47
N GLY A 85 0.39 -12.74 -7.85
CA GLY A 85 -0.40 -11.53 -7.72
C GLY A 85 -0.04 -10.67 -6.50
N LYS A 86 -0.45 -9.39 -6.54
CA LYS A 86 -0.11 -8.35 -5.56
C LYS A 86 -0.25 -8.82 -4.11
N GLY A 87 -1.39 -9.37 -3.75
CA GLY A 87 -1.63 -9.82 -2.39
C GLY A 87 -0.74 -10.99 -1.97
N ALA A 88 -0.34 -11.88 -2.90
CA ALA A 88 0.61 -12.96 -2.59
C ALA A 88 2.01 -12.40 -2.34
N ALA A 89 2.44 -11.40 -3.13
CA ALA A 89 3.70 -10.68 -2.92
C ALA A 89 3.71 -9.96 -1.57
N VAL A 90 2.61 -9.27 -1.22
CA VAL A 90 2.47 -8.63 0.09
C VAL A 90 2.57 -9.67 1.21
N LEU A 91 1.87 -10.81 1.10
CA LEU A 91 1.93 -11.87 2.13
C LEU A 91 3.35 -12.42 2.30
N ALA A 92 4.08 -12.63 1.21
CA ALA A 92 5.48 -13.07 1.26
C ALA A 92 6.34 -12.03 2.01
N GLY A 93 6.25 -10.75 1.61
CA GLY A 93 7.00 -9.66 2.23
C GLY A 93 6.71 -9.47 3.72
N ILE A 94 5.42 -9.43 4.12
CA ILE A 94 5.07 -9.27 5.54
C ILE A 94 5.40 -10.52 6.38
N SER A 95 5.45 -11.71 5.78
CA SER A 95 5.85 -12.92 6.49
C SER A 95 7.33 -12.88 6.83
N GLU A 96 8.20 -12.45 5.91
CA GLU A 96 9.61 -12.24 6.18
C GLU A 96 9.85 -11.04 7.11
N ALA A 97 9.06 -9.96 6.95
CA ALA A 97 9.13 -8.80 7.82
C ALA A 97 8.81 -9.16 9.27
N ALA A 98 7.76 -9.96 9.50
CA ALA A 98 7.41 -10.47 10.83
C ALA A 98 8.53 -11.33 11.42
N ALA A 99 9.16 -12.20 10.61
CA ALA A 99 10.30 -13.01 11.05
C ALA A 99 11.53 -12.17 11.41
N ALA A 100 11.68 -11.00 10.79
CA ALA A 100 12.73 -10.02 11.09
C ALA A 100 12.38 -9.05 12.24
N GLY A 101 11.20 -9.21 12.89
CA GLY A 101 10.79 -8.40 14.05
C GLY A 101 9.97 -7.15 13.71
N TYR A 102 9.67 -6.87 12.44
CA TYR A 102 8.83 -5.74 12.08
C TYR A 102 7.36 -6.00 12.44
N THR A 103 6.68 -4.97 12.89
CA THR A 103 5.28 -5.04 13.33
C THR A 103 4.31 -4.34 12.37
N HIS A 104 4.80 -3.40 11.56
CA HIS A 104 4.00 -2.62 10.62
C HIS A 104 4.67 -2.52 9.25
N ALA A 105 3.85 -2.52 8.20
CA ALA A 105 4.32 -2.35 6.84
C ALA A 105 3.47 -1.31 6.10
N LEU A 106 4.12 -0.29 5.53
CA LEU A 106 3.51 0.59 4.55
C LEU A 106 3.60 -0.08 3.18
N THR A 107 2.46 -0.44 2.60
CA THR A 107 2.40 -0.90 1.21
C THR A 107 2.38 0.30 0.26
N MET A 108 3.11 0.17 -0.85
CA MET A 108 3.21 1.18 -1.90
C MET A 108 3.33 0.49 -3.25
N ASP A 109 2.58 0.91 -4.26
CA ASP A 109 2.67 0.32 -5.60
C ASP A 109 3.95 0.75 -6.31
N SER A 110 4.42 -0.07 -7.25
CA SER A 110 5.71 0.12 -7.94
C SER A 110 5.63 1.03 -9.18
N ASP A 111 4.46 1.62 -9.46
CA ASP A 111 4.15 2.37 -10.69
C ASP A 111 4.41 3.89 -10.58
N GLY A 112 4.90 4.38 -9.45
CA GLY A 112 5.20 5.80 -9.22
C GLY A 112 3.99 6.70 -8.98
N GLN A 113 2.78 6.16 -8.84
CA GLN A 113 1.57 6.96 -8.62
C GLN A 113 1.39 7.40 -7.16
N HIS A 114 2.10 6.78 -6.22
CA HIS A 114 2.00 7.07 -4.80
C HIS A 114 3.01 8.14 -4.35
N PRO A 115 2.59 9.10 -3.50
CA PRO A 115 3.43 10.20 -3.03
C PRO A 115 4.41 9.71 -1.96
N ALA A 116 5.66 9.42 -2.34
CA ALA A 116 6.69 8.94 -1.42
C ALA A 116 6.98 9.93 -0.28
N GLU A 117 6.83 11.23 -0.53
CA GLU A 117 7.00 12.31 0.45
C GLU A 117 6.03 12.22 1.63
N LEU A 118 4.93 11.50 1.50
CA LEU A 118 3.98 11.27 2.60
C LEU A 118 4.32 10.04 3.45
N ILE A 119 5.31 9.24 3.09
CA ILE A 119 5.72 8.07 3.89
C ILE A 119 5.95 8.45 5.36
N PRO A 120 6.72 9.51 5.71
CA PRO A 120 6.95 9.86 7.11
C PRO A 120 5.66 10.18 7.88
N ALA A 121 4.70 10.88 7.26
CA ALA A 121 3.43 11.23 7.90
C ALA A 121 2.56 9.99 8.19
N PHE A 122 2.50 9.05 7.23
CA PHE A 122 1.79 7.78 7.40
C PHE A 122 2.42 6.92 8.50
N MET A 123 3.75 6.85 8.52
CA MET A 123 4.48 6.10 9.55
C MET A 123 4.32 6.72 10.94
N ALA A 124 4.39 8.04 11.05
CA ALA A 124 4.17 8.73 12.32
C ALA A 124 2.75 8.50 12.86
N THR A 125 1.72 8.56 11.99
CA THR A 125 0.33 8.24 12.35
C THR A 125 0.19 6.79 12.84
N SER A 126 0.85 5.84 12.17
CA SER A 126 0.84 4.44 12.57
C SER A 126 1.57 4.20 13.89
N GLN A 127 2.67 4.91 14.14
CA GLN A 127 3.41 4.83 15.41
C GLN A 127 2.61 5.41 16.57
N ALA A 128 1.84 6.47 16.35
CA ALA A 128 0.95 7.05 17.35
C ALA A 128 -0.25 6.15 17.67
N GLU A 129 -0.72 5.37 16.70
CA GLU A 129 -1.91 4.53 16.81
C GLU A 129 -1.63 3.10 16.30
N PRO A 130 -0.76 2.32 16.99
CA PRO A 130 -0.25 1.04 16.46
C PRO A 130 -1.31 -0.05 16.30
N GLY A 131 -2.47 0.08 16.93
CA GLY A 131 -3.61 -0.82 16.75
C GLY A 131 -4.47 -0.51 15.52
N ALA A 132 -4.24 0.61 14.84
CA ALA A 132 -5.01 1.04 13.68
C ALA A 132 -4.30 0.67 12.36
N MET A 133 -5.05 0.69 11.26
CA MET A 133 -4.51 0.75 9.90
C MET A 133 -4.61 2.18 9.39
N VAL A 134 -3.58 2.68 8.70
CA VAL A 134 -3.58 4.01 8.09
C VAL A 134 -3.86 3.87 6.61
N LEU A 135 -4.94 4.45 6.13
CA LEU A 135 -5.40 4.37 4.75
C LEU A 135 -5.16 5.68 4.02
N GLY A 136 -4.53 5.61 2.86
CA GLY A 136 -4.50 6.73 1.94
C GLY A 136 -5.88 6.99 1.36
N LYS A 137 -6.34 8.23 1.43
CA LYS A 137 -7.54 8.70 0.75
C LYS A 137 -7.11 9.54 -0.46
N PRO A 138 -7.32 9.01 -1.69
CA PRO A 138 -6.80 9.65 -2.87
C PRO A 138 -7.43 11.02 -3.11
N VAL A 139 -6.60 12.03 -3.33
CA VAL A 139 -7.01 13.34 -3.82
C VAL A 139 -6.70 13.37 -5.31
N PHE A 140 -7.73 13.47 -6.12
CA PHE A 140 -7.63 13.43 -7.58
C PHE A 140 -7.48 14.83 -8.15
N GLY A 141 -6.52 15.01 -9.04
CA GLY A 141 -6.40 16.18 -9.89
C GLY A 141 -7.44 16.17 -11.04
N PRO A 142 -7.51 17.26 -11.82
CA PRO A 142 -8.45 17.39 -12.94
C PRO A 142 -8.18 16.37 -14.07
N GLU A 143 -6.98 15.81 -14.15
CA GLU A 143 -6.56 14.78 -15.11
C GLU A 143 -7.12 13.39 -14.83
N ALA A 144 -7.74 13.18 -13.65
CA ALA A 144 -8.21 11.87 -13.23
C ALA A 144 -9.37 11.36 -14.12
N PRO A 145 -9.27 10.12 -14.67
CA PRO A 145 -10.33 9.57 -15.51
C PRO A 145 -11.64 9.41 -14.72
N ALA A 146 -12.70 10.11 -15.18
CA ALA A 146 -13.99 10.16 -14.48
C ALA A 146 -14.60 8.76 -14.22
N LEU A 147 -14.40 7.80 -15.13
CA LEU A 147 -14.87 6.43 -14.96
C LEU A 147 -14.18 5.70 -13.80
N ARG A 148 -12.87 5.93 -13.61
CA ARG A 148 -12.13 5.38 -12.46
C ARG A 148 -12.65 5.95 -11.14
N VAL A 149 -12.87 7.26 -11.10
CA VAL A 149 -13.41 7.94 -9.90
C VAL A 149 -14.82 7.43 -9.56
N LYS A 150 -15.69 7.25 -10.57
CA LYS A 150 -17.05 6.70 -10.36
C LYS A 150 -17.01 5.23 -9.89
N GLY A 151 -16.22 4.36 -10.54
CA GLY A 151 -16.08 2.96 -10.14
C GLY A 151 -15.56 2.82 -8.71
N ARG A 152 -14.61 3.67 -8.31
CA ARG A 152 -14.07 3.71 -6.95
C ARG A 152 -15.15 4.06 -5.90
N LYS A 153 -16.06 4.99 -6.21
CA LYS A 153 -17.18 5.33 -5.32
C LYS A 153 -18.10 4.12 -5.05
N VAL A 154 -18.32 3.27 -6.05
CA VAL A 154 -19.12 2.05 -5.90
C VAL A 154 -18.44 1.08 -4.95
N SER A 155 -17.16 0.76 -5.16
CA SER A 155 -16.40 -0.14 -4.27
C SER A 155 -16.30 0.42 -2.84
N ASN A 156 -16.10 1.73 -2.69
CA ASN A 156 -16.07 2.38 -1.38
C ASN A 156 -17.44 2.33 -0.68
N GLY A 157 -18.53 2.44 -1.42
CA GLY A 157 -19.89 2.26 -0.89
C GLY A 157 -20.10 0.86 -0.32
N TRP A 158 -19.71 -0.17 -1.06
CA TRP A 158 -19.75 -1.56 -0.59
C TRP A 158 -18.85 -1.78 0.63
N ALA A 159 -17.61 -1.33 0.60
CA ALA A 159 -16.69 -1.49 1.74
C ALA A 159 -17.22 -0.81 3.01
N ASN A 160 -17.83 0.38 2.89
CA ASN A 160 -18.45 1.05 4.03
C ASN A 160 -19.68 0.32 4.55
N LEU A 161 -20.55 -0.20 3.67
CA LEU A 161 -21.68 -1.05 4.07
C LEU A 161 -21.20 -2.31 4.81
N GLU A 162 -20.25 -3.04 4.23
CA GLU A 162 -19.69 -4.29 4.75
C GLU A 162 -18.97 -4.10 6.10
N THR A 163 -18.58 -2.88 6.43
CA THR A 163 -17.92 -2.52 7.71
C THR A 163 -18.85 -1.76 8.68
N LEU A 164 -20.15 -1.65 8.41
CA LEU A 164 -21.08 -0.80 9.17
C LEU A 164 -20.59 0.64 9.30
N TRP A 165 -20.11 1.22 8.21
CA TRP A 165 -19.58 2.60 8.17
C TRP A 165 -18.50 2.88 9.23
N MET A 166 -17.49 2.01 9.35
CA MET A 166 -16.34 2.26 10.23
C MET A 166 -15.45 3.41 9.75
N GLY A 167 -15.79 4.09 8.65
CA GLY A 167 -15.05 5.24 8.15
C GLY A 167 -13.93 4.87 7.17
N VAL A 168 -14.16 3.91 6.28
CA VAL A 168 -13.22 3.59 5.20
C VAL A 168 -13.25 4.71 4.15
N GLY A 169 -12.20 5.51 4.08
CA GLY A 169 -12.10 6.62 3.13
C GLY A 169 -11.93 6.16 1.69
N ASP A 170 -11.07 5.18 1.47
CA ASP A 170 -10.90 4.53 0.18
C ASP A 170 -10.47 3.05 0.31
N SER A 171 -11.13 2.17 -0.43
CA SER A 171 -10.91 0.73 -0.39
C SER A 171 -9.94 0.22 -1.45
N LEU A 172 -9.62 1.02 -2.47
CA LEU A 172 -8.84 0.60 -3.65
C LEU A 172 -7.44 1.23 -3.75
N TYR A 173 -7.15 2.25 -2.94
CA TYR A 173 -5.86 2.92 -2.99
C TYR A 173 -4.82 2.15 -2.18
N GLY A 174 -3.72 1.76 -2.81
CA GLY A 174 -2.74 0.83 -2.24
C GLY A 174 -1.72 1.43 -1.28
N PHE A 175 -1.74 2.75 -1.05
CA PHE A 175 -0.81 3.44 -0.15
C PHE A 175 -1.34 3.41 1.29
N ARG A 176 -0.83 2.48 2.11
CA ARG A 176 -1.41 2.18 3.43
C ARG A 176 -0.39 1.62 4.41
N VAL A 177 -0.54 1.92 5.70
CA VAL A 177 0.19 1.20 6.75
C VAL A 177 -0.74 0.18 7.40
N TYR A 178 -0.26 -1.05 7.45
CA TYR A 178 -0.95 -2.15 8.08
C TYR A 178 -0.18 -2.70 9.28
N PRO A 179 -0.86 -3.01 10.39
CA PRO A 179 -0.28 -3.87 11.41
C PRO A 179 -0.13 -5.30 10.85
N ILE A 180 1.10 -5.82 10.84
CA ILE A 180 1.47 -7.07 10.16
C ILE A 180 0.75 -8.28 10.75
N ALA A 181 0.70 -8.41 12.07
CA ALA A 181 0.15 -9.60 12.71
C ALA A 181 -1.34 -9.83 12.38
N PRO A 182 -2.27 -8.85 12.50
CA PRO A 182 -3.65 -9.05 12.09
C PRO A 182 -3.80 -9.23 10.58
N LEU A 183 -3.05 -8.50 9.74
CA LEU A 183 -3.10 -8.67 8.29
C LEU A 183 -2.67 -10.08 7.87
N MET A 184 -1.55 -10.56 8.38
CA MET A 184 -1.03 -11.91 8.09
C MET A 184 -2.02 -12.99 8.55
N ARG A 185 -2.66 -12.81 9.72
CA ARG A 185 -3.68 -13.75 10.23
C ARG A 185 -4.86 -13.88 9.29
N ILE A 186 -5.43 -12.77 8.80
CA ILE A 186 -6.57 -12.82 7.88
C ILE A 186 -6.16 -13.38 6.52
N MET A 187 -4.97 -13.04 6.02
CA MET A 187 -4.48 -13.53 4.73
C MET A 187 -4.17 -15.04 4.73
N ARG A 188 -3.61 -15.56 5.83
CA ARG A 188 -3.33 -17.01 5.97
C ARG A 188 -4.60 -17.85 6.09
N ARG A 189 -5.64 -17.32 6.74
CA ARG A 189 -6.94 -18.01 6.91
C ARG A 189 -7.82 -17.94 5.67
N ASN A 190 -7.44 -17.14 4.69
CA ASN A 190 -8.24 -16.90 3.49
C ASN A 190 -7.42 -17.21 2.24
N ARG A 191 -7.93 -18.11 1.38
CA ARG A 191 -7.31 -18.44 0.08
C ARG A 191 -7.45 -17.36 -0.98
N PHE A 192 -8.37 -16.41 -0.78
CA PHE A 192 -8.54 -15.21 -1.60
C PHE A 192 -7.53 -14.13 -1.19
N MET A 193 -7.68 -12.91 -1.64
CA MET A 193 -6.76 -11.79 -1.37
C MET A 193 -5.36 -12.02 -1.95
N ARG A 194 -5.27 -12.64 -3.13
CA ARG A 194 -3.96 -12.93 -3.74
C ARG A 194 -3.61 -11.99 -4.89
N ARG A 195 -4.63 -11.35 -5.50
CA ARG A 195 -4.47 -10.46 -6.66
C ARG A 195 -4.91 -9.03 -6.32
N PHE A 196 -5.57 -8.35 -7.24
CA PHE A 196 -6.10 -6.98 -7.04
C PHE A 196 -7.27 -6.90 -6.04
N ASP A 197 -7.88 -8.03 -5.72
CA ASP A 197 -8.86 -8.15 -4.64
C ASP A 197 -8.26 -7.94 -3.24
N PHE A 198 -6.93 -7.92 -3.11
CA PHE A 198 -6.24 -7.73 -1.84
C PHE A 198 -6.61 -6.43 -1.14
N ASP A 199 -6.47 -5.29 -1.83
CA ASP A 199 -6.61 -3.98 -1.21
C ASP A 199 -7.99 -3.76 -0.56
N PRO A 200 -9.14 -3.95 -1.25
CA PRO A 200 -10.45 -3.77 -0.63
C PRO A 200 -10.79 -4.87 0.37
N GLU A 201 -10.46 -6.13 0.09
CA GLU A 201 -10.79 -7.23 1.00
C GLU A 201 -9.99 -7.16 2.31
N ALA A 202 -8.73 -6.71 2.27
CA ALA A 202 -7.90 -6.51 3.45
C ALA A 202 -8.52 -5.48 4.41
N VAL A 203 -8.97 -4.35 3.89
CA VAL A 203 -9.60 -3.29 4.71
C VAL A 203 -10.86 -3.81 5.39
N VAL A 204 -11.78 -4.43 4.64
CA VAL A 204 -13.03 -4.93 5.19
C VAL A 204 -12.77 -5.98 6.27
N ARG A 205 -11.89 -6.96 6.00
CA ARG A 205 -11.60 -8.02 6.97
C ARG A 205 -10.83 -7.54 8.19
N LEU A 206 -9.96 -6.55 8.05
CA LEU A 206 -9.29 -5.91 9.19
C LEU A 206 -10.30 -5.15 10.07
N CYS A 207 -11.25 -4.44 9.47
CA CYS A 207 -12.37 -3.84 10.22
C CYS A 207 -13.17 -4.89 10.99
N TRP A 208 -13.49 -6.04 10.37
CA TRP A 208 -14.15 -7.16 11.07
C TRP A 208 -13.30 -7.75 12.21
N ALA A 209 -11.97 -7.71 12.06
CA ALA A 209 -11.05 -8.10 13.12
C ALA A 209 -10.88 -7.06 14.24
N GLY A 210 -11.52 -5.89 14.11
CA GLY A 210 -11.49 -4.82 15.10
C GLY A 210 -10.38 -3.78 14.89
N VAL A 211 -9.63 -3.87 13.78
CA VAL A 211 -8.62 -2.87 13.42
C VAL A 211 -9.32 -1.62 12.88
N ARG A 212 -9.09 -0.48 13.51
CA ARG A 212 -9.72 0.80 13.15
C ARG A 212 -9.01 1.42 11.95
N PRO A 213 -9.75 1.92 10.92
CA PRO A 213 -9.14 2.70 9.85
C PRO A 213 -8.90 4.16 10.29
N LEU A 214 -7.75 4.70 9.93
CA LEU A 214 -7.40 6.12 9.97
C LEU A 214 -7.14 6.57 8.54
N ASN A 215 -7.68 7.70 8.12
CA ASN A 215 -7.53 8.16 6.74
C ASN A 215 -6.62 9.39 6.69
N LEU A 216 -5.68 9.39 5.77
CA LEU A 216 -4.86 10.54 5.43
C LEU A 216 -5.04 10.86 3.95
N ASP A 217 -5.25 12.12 3.64
CA ASP A 217 -5.34 12.57 2.26
C ASP A 217 -4.00 12.36 1.56
N ALA A 218 -4.03 11.79 0.35
CA ALA A 218 -2.85 11.48 -0.43
C ALA A 218 -3.11 11.83 -1.91
N PRO A 219 -2.41 12.80 -2.50
CA PRO A 219 -2.54 13.13 -3.90
C PRO A 219 -2.13 11.93 -4.76
N VAL A 220 -2.85 11.71 -5.85
CA VAL A 220 -2.53 10.67 -6.85
C VAL A 220 -1.84 11.33 -8.02
N ARG A 221 -0.65 10.86 -8.34
CA ARG A 221 0.05 11.27 -9.57
C ARG A 221 -0.34 10.33 -10.70
N TYR A 222 -1.00 10.88 -11.73
CA TYR A 222 -1.25 10.13 -12.96
C TYR A 222 -0.07 10.33 -13.91
N LEU A 223 0.65 9.24 -14.17
CA LEU A 223 1.69 9.22 -15.20
C LEU A 223 1.04 8.95 -16.55
N SER A 224 1.37 9.76 -17.55
CA SER A 224 0.99 9.50 -18.94
C SER A 224 1.72 8.25 -19.46
N ALA A 225 1.25 7.70 -20.59
CA ALA A 225 1.94 6.58 -21.24
C ALA A 225 3.36 6.96 -21.68
N GLU A 226 3.60 8.23 -21.99
CA GLU A 226 4.91 8.79 -22.36
C GLU A 226 5.85 8.87 -21.15
N GLU A 227 5.31 9.06 -19.95
CA GLU A 227 6.02 9.04 -18.66
C GLU A 227 6.22 7.62 -18.09
N GLY A 228 5.90 6.57 -18.85
CA GLY A 228 6.07 5.17 -18.44
C GLY A 228 4.92 4.62 -17.59
N GLY A 229 3.76 5.26 -17.58
CA GLY A 229 2.58 4.77 -16.86
C GLY A 229 2.11 3.41 -17.38
N VAL A 230 2.26 2.34 -16.59
CA VAL A 230 1.81 0.98 -16.91
C VAL A 230 0.58 0.64 -16.09
N SER A 231 -0.52 0.29 -16.75
CA SER A 231 -1.71 -0.22 -16.07
C SER A 231 -1.93 -1.69 -16.40
N HIS A 232 -1.82 -2.56 -15.41
CA HIS A 232 -2.11 -3.99 -15.53
C HIS A 232 -3.59 -4.32 -15.31
N PHE A 233 -4.45 -3.32 -15.09
CA PHE A 233 -5.88 -3.51 -14.85
C PHE A 233 -6.62 -3.90 -16.13
N LYS A 234 -7.15 -5.13 -16.16
CA LYS A 234 -8.00 -5.66 -17.26
C LYS A 234 -9.46 -5.45 -16.89
N TYR A 235 -10.10 -4.43 -17.50
CA TYR A 235 -11.39 -3.90 -17.10
C TYR A 235 -12.48 -4.95 -16.81
N LEU A 236 -12.77 -5.85 -17.77
CA LEU A 236 -13.82 -6.86 -17.60
C LEU A 236 -13.47 -7.89 -16.51
N ARG A 237 -12.27 -8.44 -16.58
CA ARG A 237 -11.81 -9.49 -15.65
C ARG A 237 -11.72 -8.97 -14.22
N ASP A 238 -11.12 -7.79 -14.03
CA ASP A 238 -10.83 -7.31 -12.70
C ASP A 238 -12.10 -6.75 -12.04
N ASN A 239 -13.04 -6.16 -12.82
CA ASN A 239 -14.37 -5.82 -12.30
C ASN A 239 -15.19 -7.08 -11.92
N ALA A 240 -15.12 -8.17 -12.70
CA ALA A 240 -15.77 -9.43 -12.33
C ALA A 240 -15.19 -9.99 -11.01
N LEU A 241 -13.86 -9.93 -10.83
CA LEU A 241 -13.20 -10.32 -9.59
C LEU A 241 -13.61 -9.45 -8.40
N LEU A 242 -13.70 -8.13 -8.58
CA LEU A 242 -14.16 -7.21 -7.54
C LEU A 242 -15.63 -7.46 -7.18
N THR A 243 -16.49 -7.70 -8.17
CA THR A 243 -17.91 -8.03 -7.93
C THR A 243 -18.03 -9.33 -7.13
N TRP A 244 -17.31 -10.39 -7.54
CA TRP A 244 -17.26 -11.64 -6.80
C TRP A 244 -16.72 -11.48 -5.39
N MET A 245 -15.70 -10.65 -5.21
CA MET A 245 -15.14 -10.33 -3.90
C MET A 245 -16.19 -9.66 -3.00
N HIS A 246 -16.86 -8.59 -3.46
CA HIS A 246 -17.91 -7.93 -2.69
C HIS A 246 -19.09 -8.84 -2.40
N THR A 247 -19.49 -9.73 -3.33
CA THR A 247 -20.53 -10.76 -3.08
C THR A 247 -20.12 -11.65 -1.89
N ARG A 248 -18.90 -12.16 -1.87
CA ARG A 248 -18.38 -12.98 -0.77
C ARG A 248 -18.29 -12.21 0.55
N LEU A 249 -17.84 -10.96 0.48
CA LEU A 249 -17.74 -10.09 1.65
C LEU A 249 -19.13 -9.75 2.19
N PHE A 250 -20.11 -9.47 1.32
CA PHE A 250 -21.48 -9.20 1.74
C PHE A 250 -22.12 -10.40 2.46
N ILE A 251 -21.96 -11.62 1.93
CA ILE A 251 -22.39 -12.84 2.63
C ILE A 251 -21.69 -12.93 4.00
N GLY A 252 -20.37 -12.73 4.01
CA GLY A 252 -19.57 -12.72 5.25
C GLY A 252 -20.00 -11.63 6.25
N PHE A 253 -20.42 -10.48 5.76
CA PHE A 253 -20.95 -9.37 6.54
C PHE A 253 -22.29 -9.74 7.20
N VAL A 254 -23.25 -10.27 6.42
CA VAL A 254 -24.55 -10.69 6.94
C VAL A 254 -24.40 -11.70 8.08
N LEU A 255 -23.51 -12.70 7.91
CA LEU A 255 -23.24 -13.68 8.95
C LEU A 255 -22.60 -13.09 10.21
N ARG A 256 -21.89 -11.96 10.09
CA ARG A 256 -21.23 -11.25 11.20
C ARG A 256 -22.03 -10.10 11.77
N LEU A 257 -23.14 -9.75 11.14
CA LEU A 257 -23.93 -8.57 11.51
C LEU A 257 -24.27 -8.52 13.01
N PRO A 258 -24.73 -9.61 13.67
CA PRO A 258 -25.02 -9.58 15.10
C PRO A 258 -23.78 -9.22 15.94
N LEU A 259 -22.61 -9.80 15.60
CA LEU A 259 -21.34 -9.52 16.30
C LEU A 259 -20.87 -8.09 16.08
N LEU A 260 -21.01 -7.57 14.85
CA LEU A 260 -20.60 -6.20 14.50
C LEU A 260 -21.47 -5.16 15.21
N LEU A 261 -22.78 -5.39 15.27
CA LEU A 261 -23.73 -4.55 16.02
C LEU A 261 -23.42 -4.58 17.51
N TRP A 262 -23.21 -5.77 18.08
CA TRP A 262 -22.83 -5.93 19.47
C TRP A 262 -21.56 -5.13 19.83
N ARG A 263 -20.50 -5.25 19.01
CA ARG A 263 -19.27 -4.49 19.19
C ARG A 263 -19.45 -2.98 19.07
N ARG A 264 -20.40 -2.53 18.25
CA ARG A 264 -20.73 -1.11 18.09
C ARG A 264 -21.43 -0.58 19.34
N LEU A 265 -22.36 -1.33 19.90
CA LEU A 265 -23.06 -0.97 21.14
C LEU A 265 -22.08 -0.86 22.32
N LEU A 266 -21.15 -1.80 22.45
CA LEU A 266 -20.14 -1.76 23.52
C LEU A 266 -19.19 -0.56 23.43
N LYS A 267 -18.96 -0.01 22.23
CA LYS A 267 -18.12 1.19 22.02
C LYS A 267 -18.88 2.50 22.22
N SER A 268 -20.18 2.47 22.21
CA SER A 268 -21.07 3.64 22.40
C SER A 268 -21.53 3.81 23.86
N THR A 269 -21.16 2.88 24.75
CA THR A 269 -21.37 3.04 26.19
C THR A 269 -20.17 3.82 26.76
N PRO A 270 -20.39 5.02 27.35
CA PRO A 270 -19.33 5.91 27.84
C PRO A 270 -18.51 5.30 28.97
#